data_15af00986c4487bb8c7c7593de7de847
#
_entry.id   15af00986c4487bb8c7c7593de7de847
#
_cell.length_a   1.000
_cell.length_b   1.000
_cell.length_c   1.000
_cell.angle_alpha   90.00
_cell.angle_beta   90.00
_cell.angle_gamma   90.00
#
_symmetry.space_group_name_H-M   'P 1'
#
loop_
_entity.id
_entity.type
_entity.pdbx_description
1 polymer ?
#
loop_
_entity_poly.entity_id
_entity_poly.type
_entity_poly.pdbx_seq_one_letter_code
_entity_poly.pdbx_strand_id
1 'polypeptide(L)'
;MSNAPDVKHTKFYDYHVEAGGKMVPFAGYLMPVQYAGGIMQEHLHTRDKAGLFDVSHMGQVVVDGEGAAAALERLVPVDLEALAIGQQTYATFTSEAGGILD
;
A
#
# COMPACT_ATOMS: atom_id res chain seq x y z
N MET A 1 -30.36 0.64 -3.93
CA MET A 1 -29.36 0.92 -2.94
C MET A 1 -28.17 0.00 -3.14
N SER A 2 -27.05 0.55 -3.23
CA SER A 2 -25.92 -0.30 -3.41
C SER A 2 -25.64 -1.08 -2.15
N ASN A 3 -25.39 -2.34 -2.33
CA ASN A 3 -24.83 -3.12 -1.27
C ASN A 3 -23.34 -2.81 -1.26
N ALA A 4 -22.98 -1.76 -0.52
CA ALA A 4 -21.58 -1.52 -0.33
C ALA A 4 -20.94 -2.78 0.24
N PRO A 5 -19.86 -3.29 -0.33
CA PRO A 5 -19.18 -4.41 0.27
C PRO A 5 -18.75 -4.05 1.69
N ASP A 6 -18.70 -5.04 2.55
CA ASP A 6 -18.21 -4.85 3.90
C ASP A 6 -16.79 -4.32 3.83
N VAL A 7 -16.65 -3.04 4.15
CA VAL A 7 -15.32 -2.43 4.19
C VAL A 7 -14.75 -2.56 5.59
N LYS A 8 -13.46 -2.82 5.64
CA LYS A 8 -12.75 -2.96 6.90
C LYS A 8 -12.24 -1.61 7.36
N HIS A 9 -11.94 -1.52 8.64
CA HIS A 9 -11.30 -0.35 9.24
C HIS A 9 -9.87 -0.71 9.63
N THR A 10 -8.95 0.22 9.40
CA THR A 10 -7.59 0.09 9.93
C THR A 10 -7.57 0.49 11.40
N LYS A 11 -6.46 0.23 12.07
CA LYS A 11 -6.31 0.62 13.49
C LYS A 11 -6.39 2.13 13.72
N PHE A 12 -6.05 2.92 12.70
CA PHE A 12 -6.04 4.37 12.80
C PHE A 12 -7.32 5.03 12.29
N TYR A 13 -8.34 4.24 11.99
CA TYR A 13 -9.59 4.75 11.45
C TYR A 13 -10.16 5.90 12.28
N ASP A 14 -10.27 5.71 13.61
CA ASP A 14 -10.84 6.73 14.47
C ASP A 14 -10.01 8.01 14.50
N TYR A 15 -8.69 7.89 14.44
CA TYR A 15 -7.81 9.05 14.37
C TYR A 15 -8.05 9.85 13.09
N HIS A 16 -8.25 9.18 11.95
CA HIS A 16 -8.55 9.85 10.69
C HIS A 16 -9.87 10.59 10.75
N VAL A 17 -10.89 9.97 11.33
CA VAL A 17 -12.21 10.60 11.49
C VAL A 17 -12.11 11.83 12.41
N GLU A 18 -11.43 11.72 13.53
CA GLU A 18 -11.22 12.83 14.46
C GLU A 18 -10.46 13.99 13.82
N ALA A 19 -9.49 13.66 12.97
CA ALA A 19 -8.69 14.66 12.27
C ALA A 19 -9.43 15.30 11.09
N GLY A 20 -10.67 14.90 10.81
CA GLY A 20 -11.47 15.46 9.73
C GLY A 20 -11.23 14.81 8.37
N GLY A 21 -10.71 13.60 8.36
CA GLY A 21 -10.46 12.86 7.12
C GLY A 21 -11.75 12.49 6.41
N LYS A 22 -11.77 12.69 5.09
CA LYS A 22 -12.87 12.23 4.25
C LYS A 22 -12.65 10.77 3.93
N MET A 23 -13.39 9.90 4.61
CA MET A 23 -13.21 8.44 4.49
C MET A 23 -13.92 7.90 3.26
N VAL A 24 -13.21 7.11 2.48
CA VAL A 24 -13.73 6.48 1.26
C VAL A 24 -13.28 5.02 1.21
N PRO A 25 -14.04 4.13 0.53
CA PRO A 25 -13.58 2.78 0.30
C PRO A 25 -12.34 2.76 -0.59
N PHE A 26 -11.31 2.07 -0.14
CA PHE A 26 -10.06 1.92 -0.88
C PHE A 26 -9.44 0.57 -0.51
N ALA A 27 -9.23 -0.27 -1.52
CA ALA A 27 -8.62 -1.60 -1.34
C ALA A 27 -9.27 -2.44 -0.23
N GLY A 28 -10.59 -2.33 -0.08
CA GLY A 28 -11.35 -3.07 0.93
C GLY A 28 -11.39 -2.43 2.31
N TYR A 29 -10.80 -1.26 2.47
CA TYR A 29 -10.77 -0.51 3.72
C TYR A 29 -11.35 0.88 3.55
N LEU A 30 -11.82 1.48 4.65
CA LEU A 30 -12.15 2.90 4.67
C LEU A 30 -10.86 3.68 4.97
N MET A 31 -10.46 4.50 4.01
CA MET A 31 -9.22 5.27 4.09
C MET A 31 -9.51 6.75 3.82
N PRO A 32 -8.74 7.66 4.43
CA PRO A 32 -8.94 9.09 4.17
C PRO A 32 -8.38 9.46 2.81
N VAL A 33 -9.23 10.04 1.95
CA VAL A 33 -8.79 10.53 0.65
C VAL A 33 -8.18 11.93 0.78
N GLN A 34 -8.62 12.69 1.77
CA GLN A 34 -8.11 14.03 2.07
C GLN A 34 -8.57 14.47 3.44
N TYR A 35 -7.95 15.52 3.93
CA TYR A 35 -8.37 16.24 5.13
C TYR A 35 -8.85 17.65 4.74
N ALA A 36 -9.10 18.50 5.73
CA ALA A 36 -9.71 19.81 5.48
C ALA A 36 -8.96 20.69 4.46
N GLY A 37 -7.63 20.56 4.41
CA GLY A 37 -6.81 21.32 3.47
C GLY A 37 -6.94 20.90 2.00
N GLY A 38 -7.43 19.69 1.75
CA GLY A 38 -7.63 19.17 0.41
C GLY A 38 -6.39 18.49 -0.18
N ILE A 39 -6.64 17.70 -1.21
CA ILE A 39 -5.60 16.86 -1.85
C ILE A 39 -4.42 17.70 -2.38
N MET A 40 -4.73 18.81 -3.06
CA MET A 40 -3.69 19.64 -3.66
C MET A 40 -2.74 20.22 -2.59
N GLN A 41 -3.31 20.72 -1.52
CA GLN A 41 -2.52 21.30 -0.44
C GLN A 41 -1.64 20.23 0.23
N GLU A 42 -2.18 19.04 0.45
CA GLU A 42 -1.42 17.94 1.04
C GLU A 42 -0.30 17.49 0.13
N HIS A 43 -0.57 17.44 -1.17
CA HIS A 43 0.45 17.10 -2.16
C HIS A 43 1.60 18.12 -2.16
N LEU A 44 1.28 19.39 -2.23
CA LEU A 44 2.28 20.46 -2.25
C LEU A 44 3.08 20.49 -0.94
N HIS A 45 2.42 20.28 0.20
CA HIS A 45 3.09 20.24 1.49
C HIS A 45 4.10 19.08 1.54
N THR A 46 3.69 17.91 1.05
CA THR A 46 4.57 16.74 1.05
C THR A 46 5.80 16.97 0.19
N ARG A 47 5.66 17.66 -0.93
CA ARG A 47 6.78 17.97 -1.82
C ARG A 47 7.71 19.05 -1.25
N ASP A 48 7.16 20.01 -0.54
CA ASP A 48 7.92 21.13 0.03
C ASP A 48 8.59 20.77 1.35
N LYS A 49 7.94 19.96 2.14
CA LYS A 49 8.40 19.60 3.50
C LYS A 49 8.39 18.08 3.70
N ALA A 50 7.39 17.56 4.38
CA ALA A 50 7.27 16.13 4.61
C ALA A 50 5.81 15.75 4.74
N GLY A 51 5.47 14.52 4.36
CA GLY A 51 4.15 13.95 4.53
C GLY A 51 4.20 12.66 5.31
N LEU A 52 3.15 12.40 6.06
CA LEU A 52 2.95 11.16 6.79
C LEU A 52 1.75 10.44 6.20
N PHE A 53 1.93 9.18 5.84
CA PHE A 53 0.89 8.39 5.18
C PHE A 53 0.60 7.12 5.98
N ASP A 54 -0.68 6.86 6.19
CA ASP A 54 -1.12 5.61 6.79
C ASP A 54 -1.25 4.56 5.69
N VAL A 55 -0.45 3.52 5.75
CA VAL A 55 -0.48 2.40 4.82
C VAL A 55 -0.89 1.10 5.52
N SER A 56 -1.62 1.20 6.62
CA SER A 56 -2.03 0.06 7.44
C SER A 56 -2.88 -0.95 6.70
N HIS A 57 -3.48 -0.56 5.58
CA HIS A 57 -4.29 -1.45 4.73
C HIS A 57 -3.44 -2.42 3.90
N MET A 58 -2.14 -2.20 3.85
CA MET A 58 -1.23 -3.04 3.06
C MET A 58 -0.78 -4.25 3.86
N GLY A 59 -0.78 -5.40 3.20
CA GLY A 59 -0.27 -6.62 3.81
C GLY A 59 1.25 -6.63 3.89
N GLN A 60 1.77 -7.40 4.83
CA GLN A 60 3.21 -7.60 4.99
C GLN A 60 3.48 -9.09 5.14
N VAL A 61 4.43 -9.59 4.38
CA VAL A 61 4.81 -11.00 4.40
C VAL A 61 6.33 -11.08 4.51
N VAL A 62 6.81 -11.85 5.48
CA VAL A 62 8.25 -12.13 5.62
C VAL A 62 8.53 -13.47 4.97
N VAL A 63 9.52 -13.47 4.07
CA VAL A 63 9.99 -14.69 3.41
C VAL A 63 11.48 -14.80 3.73
N ASP A 64 11.86 -15.88 4.46
CA ASP A 64 13.24 -16.08 4.85
C ASP A 64 13.73 -17.47 4.47
N GLY A 65 15.04 -17.71 4.65
CA GLY A 65 15.68 -18.94 4.32
C GLY A 65 16.59 -18.86 3.11
N GLU A 66 17.42 -19.88 2.90
CA GLU A 66 18.43 -19.87 1.84
C GLU A 66 17.88 -19.69 0.44
N GLY A 67 16.73 -20.25 0.13
CA GLY A 67 16.13 -20.14 -1.20
C GLY A 67 15.09 -19.05 -1.35
N ALA A 68 14.96 -18.13 -0.38
CA ALA A 68 13.87 -17.15 -0.36
C ALA A 68 13.86 -16.26 -1.59
N ALA A 69 14.99 -15.64 -1.92
CA ALA A 69 15.07 -14.74 -3.07
C ALA A 69 14.81 -15.47 -4.38
N ALA A 70 15.41 -16.61 -4.59
CA ALA A 70 15.22 -17.41 -5.80
C ALA A 70 13.77 -17.87 -5.97
N ALA A 71 13.13 -18.28 -4.86
CA ALA A 71 11.74 -18.70 -4.89
C ALA A 71 10.81 -17.54 -5.23
N LEU A 72 11.06 -16.39 -4.64
CA LEU A 72 10.23 -15.20 -4.87
C LEU A 72 10.40 -14.64 -6.28
N GLU A 73 11.60 -14.72 -6.86
CA GLU A 73 11.85 -14.30 -8.25
C GLU A 73 10.98 -15.02 -9.27
N ARG A 74 10.53 -16.21 -8.96
CA ARG A 74 9.65 -16.96 -9.85
C ARG A 74 8.25 -16.35 -9.94
N LEU A 75 7.91 -15.46 -9.03
CA LEU A 75 6.59 -14.84 -8.93
C LEU A 75 6.58 -13.38 -9.39
N VAL A 76 7.75 -12.77 -9.51
CA VAL A 76 7.87 -11.34 -9.84
C VAL A 76 8.90 -11.13 -10.93
N PRO A 77 8.70 -10.17 -11.85
CA PRO A 77 9.61 -9.94 -12.98
C PRO A 77 10.77 -9.00 -12.61
N VAL A 78 11.46 -9.27 -11.52
CA VAL A 78 12.62 -8.48 -11.07
C VAL A 78 13.71 -9.42 -10.57
N ASP A 79 14.95 -8.96 -10.65
CA ASP A 79 16.11 -9.70 -10.17
C ASP A 79 16.30 -9.46 -8.68
N LEU A 80 15.70 -10.32 -7.86
CA LEU A 80 15.77 -10.19 -6.40
C LEU A 80 17.11 -10.67 -5.85
N GLU A 81 17.75 -11.64 -6.50
CA GLU A 81 19.04 -12.14 -6.05
C GLU A 81 20.14 -11.08 -6.19
N ALA A 82 19.97 -10.13 -7.10
CA ALA A 82 20.91 -9.02 -7.27
C ALA A 82 20.77 -7.92 -6.23
N LEU A 83 19.70 -7.93 -5.44
CA LEU A 83 19.52 -6.93 -4.38
C LEU A 83 20.52 -7.14 -3.26
N ALA A 84 21.21 -6.06 -2.88
CA ALA A 84 22.07 -6.07 -1.71
C ALA A 84 21.23 -5.98 -0.44
N ILE A 85 21.81 -6.39 0.67
CA ILE A 85 21.17 -6.25 1.98
C ILE A 85 20.84 -4.78 2.22
N GLY A 86 19.62 -4.50 2.65
CA GLY A 86 19.13 -3.15 2.87
C GLY A 86 18.55 -2.46 1.66
N GLN A 87 18.65 -3.05 0.47
CA GLN A 87 18.01 -2.54 -0.73
C GLN A 87 16.59 -3.05 -0.88
N GLN A 88 15.77 -2.26 -1.54
CA GLN A 88 14.40 -2.65 -1.89
C GLN A 88 14.09 -2.32 -3.34
N THR A 89 13.07 -2.94 -3.87
CA THR A 89 12.59 -2.66 -5.23
C THR A 89 11.09 -2.82 -5.28
N TYR A 90 10.46 -2.13 -6.23
CA TYR A 90 9.08 -2.38 -6.56
C TYR A 90 8.98 -3.59 -7.48
N ALA A 91 7.90 -4.33 -7.34
CA ALA A 91 7.60 -5.45 -8.20
C ALA A 91 6.10 -5.67 -8.27
N THR A 92 5.67 -6.44 -9.25
CA THR A 92 4.28 -6.88 -9.35
C THR A 92 4.25 -8.39 -9.34
N PHE A 93 3.26 -8.98 -8.70
CA PHE A 93 2.99 -10.41 -8.84
C PHE A 93 2.25 -10.63 -10.14
N THR A 94 2.76 -11.53 -10.96
CA THR A 94 2.19 -11.78 -12.28
C THR A 94 1.68 -13.21 -12.40
N SER A 95 0.64 -13.38 -13.22
CA SER A 95 0.15 -14.69 -13.61
C SER A 95 1.05 -15.31 -14.66
N GLU A 96 0.87 -16.60 -14.95
CA GLU A 96 1.60 -17.28 -16.03
C GLU A 96 1.39 -16.62 -17.38
N ALA A 97 0.22 -16.03 -17.59
CA ALA A 97 -0.08 -15.30 -18.83
C ALA A 97 0.48 -13.89 -18.88
N GLY A 98 1.16 -13.45 -17.81
CA GLY A 98 1.75 -12.12 -17.73
C GLY A 98 0.81 -11.03 -17.21
N GLY A 99 -0.39 -11.38 -16.77
CA GLY A 99 -1.30 -10.43 -16.16
C GLY A 99 -0.84 -10.08 -14.73
N ILE A 100 -1.18 -8.89 -14.28
CA ILE A 100 -0.83 -8.42 -12.93
C ILE A 100 -1.86 -8.93 -11.93
N LEU A 101 -1.40 -9.61 -10.89
CA LEU A 101 -2.24 -10.08 -9.79
C LEU A 101 -2.27 -9.05 -8.65
N ASP A 102 -1.11 -8.42 -8.38
CA ASP A 102 -0.97 -7.39 -7.35
C ASP A 102 0.26 -6.52 -7.63
#